data_ca08c9b13b9a3b52783b07d64304c95d
#
_entry.id   ca08c9b13b9a3b52783b07d64304c95d
#
_cell.length_a   1.000
_cell.length_b   1.000
_cell.length_c   1.000
_cell.angle_alpha   90.00
_cell.angle_beta   90.00
_cell.angle_gamma   90.00
#
_symmetry.space_group_name_H-M   'P 1'
#
loop_
_entity.id
_entity.type
_entity.pdbx_description
1 polymer ?
#
loop_
_entity_poly.entity_id
_entity_poly.type
_entity_poly.pdbx_seq_one_letter_code
_entity_poly.pdbx_strand_id
1 'polypeptide(L)'
;AKIWRAGCIIRAVFLQSISQAYENNEDLANLLLDPFFAEQITQYQADWRESIAQATLAGVPCPAMMSALSYYDSYRTAVLPANLLQGQRDYFGAHTYQRVDKPAGKKYHIEWSDPARPQTAIKK
;
A
#
# COMPACT_ATOMS: atom_id res chain seq x y z
N ALA A 1 4.07 8.24 20.82
CA ALA A 1 2.77 8.86 21.19
C ALA A 1 2.86 9.61 22.54
N LYS A 2 3.33 8.98 23.62
CA LYS A 2 3.37 9.62 24.98
C LYS A 2 4.19 10.92 25.02
N ILE A 3 5.34 10.98 24.33
CA ILE A 3 6.20 12.17 24.25
C ILE A 3 5.47 13.33 23.55
N TRP A 4 4.84 13.04 22.40
CA TRP A 4 4.10 14.04 21.62
C TRP A 4 2.85 14.56 22.36
N ARG A 5 2.19 13.69 23.15
CA ARG A 5 1.04 14.08 23.98
C ARG A 5 1.40 15.11 25.04
N ALA A 6 2.60 15.04 25.60
CA ALA A 6 3.04 15.96 26.64
C ALA A 6 3.50 17.32 26.09
N GLY A 7 4.02 17.36 24.84
CA GLY A 7 4.61 18.57 24.24
C GLY A 7 3.77 19.26 23.18
N CYS A 8 2.66 18.66 22.72
CA CYS A 8 1.86 19.19 21.63
C CYS A 8 0.73 20.08 22.14
N ILE A 9 0.57 21.28 21.55
CA ILE A 9 -0.56 22.20 21.81
C ILE A 9 -1.89 21.53 21.45
N ILE A 10 -1.91 20.70 20.41
CA ILE A 10 -3.05 19.87 20.04
C ILE A 10 -2.95 18.57 20.84
N ARG A 11 -3.55 18.55 22.01
CA ARG A 11 -3.70 17.35 22.85
C ARG A 11 -4.64 16.37 22.17
N ALA A 12 -4.19 15.75 21.08
CA ALA A 12 -5.02 14.87 20.28
C ALA A 12 -5.38 13.62 21.10
N VAL A 13 -6.66 13.39 21.30
CA VAL A 13 -7.22 12.15 21.85
C VAL A 13 -6.71 10.93 21.05
N PHE A 14 -6.50 11.12 19.78
CA PHE A 14 -5.90 10.15 18.86
C PHE A 14 -4.55 9.58 19.35
N LEU A 15 -3.67 10.39 19.94
CA LEU A 15 -2.39 9.91 20.47
C LEU A 15 -2.57 8.95 21.67
N GLN A 16 -3.66 9.11 22.42
CA GLN A 16 -4.00 8.19 23.49
C GLN A 16 -4.44 6.84 22.92
N SER A 17 -5.29 6.85 21.90
CA SER A 17 -5.73 5.62 21.21
C SER A 17 -4.54 4.84 20.60
N ILE A 18 -3.55 5.54 20.02
CA ILE A 18 -2.31 4.92 19.56
C ILE A 18 -1.55 4.25 20.72
N SER A 19 -1.38 4.94 21.85
CA SER A 19 -0.69 4.36 23.01
C SER A 19 -1.41 3.13 23.52
N GLN A 20 -2.74 3.20 23.61
CA GLN A 20 -3.57 2.09 24.06
C GLN A 20 -3.48 0.87 23.13
N ALA A 21 -3.47 1.07 21.83
CA ALA A 21 -3.34 -0.02 20.85
C ALA A 21 -2.05 -0.82 21.09
N TYR A 22 -0.91 -0.15 21.26
CA TYR A 22 0.37 -0.81 21.53
C TYR A 22 0.52 -1.31 22.98
N GLU A 23 -0.19 -0.76 23.95
CA GLU A 23 -0.26 -1.31 25.30
C GLU A 23 -1.08 -2.61 25.33
N ASN A 24 -2.13 -2.69 24.49
CA ASN A 24 -2.95 -3.90 24.36
C ASN A 24 -2.25 -5.00 23.56
N ASN A 25 -1.38 -4.64 22.61
CA ASN A 25 -0.63 -5.57 21.78
C ASN A 25 0.74 -4.97 21.43
N GLU A 26 1.78 -5.37 22.15
CA GLU A 26 3.15 -4.89 21.94
C GLU A 26 3.72 -5.32 20.57
N ASP A 27 3.24 -6.43 20.02
CA ASP A 27 3.65 -6.98 18.72
C ASP A 27 2.78 -6.47 17.56
N LEU A 28 1.96 -5.44 17.76
CA LEU A 28 1.09 -4.87 16.73
C LEU A 28 1.91 -4.35 15.54
N ALA A 29 1.89 -5.07 14.43
CA ALA A 29 2.69 -4.77 13.26
C ALA A 29 2.26 -3.48 12.54
N ASN A 30 0.98 -3.12 12.64
CA ASN A 30 0.42 -1.92 12.02
C ASN A 30 -0.85 -1.48 12.76
N LEU A 31 -1.02 -0.16 12.96
CA LEU A 31 -2.23 0.38 13.59
C LEU A 31 -3.52 0.02 12.84
N LEU A 32 -3.46 -0.19 11.53
CA LEU A 32 -4.60 -0.63 10.73
C LEU A 32 -5.17 -2.00 11.16
N LEU A 33 -4.38 -2.79 11.92
CA LEU A 33 -4.78 -4.10 12.44
C LEU A 33 -5.38 -4.02 13.84
N ASP A 34 -5.26 -2.89 14.53
CA ASP A 34 -5.91 -2.67 15.80
C ASP A 34 -7.44 -2.55 15.61
N PRO A 35 -8.26 -3.21 16.45
CA PRO A 35 -9.70 -3.21 16.26
C PRO A 35 -10.34 -1.82 16.23
N PHE A 36 -9.91 -0.89 17.10
CA PHE A 36 -10.44 0.46 17.13
C PHE A 36 -10.14 1.20 15.82
N PHE A 37 -8.88 1.16 15.34
CA PHE A 37 -8.49 1.84 14.10
C PHE A 37 -9.13 1.20 12.87
N ALA A 38 -9.23 -0.13 12.82
CA ALA A 38 -9.90 -0.86 11.75
C ALA A 38 -11.37 -0.48 11.63
N GLU A 39 -12.09 -0.35 12.76
CA GLU A 39 -13.48 0.09 12.80
C GLU A 39 -13.64 1.52 12.30
N GLN A 40 -12.81 2.46 12.78
CA GLN A 40 -12.84 3.86 12.35
C GLN A 40 -12.63 3.99 10.83
N ILE A 41 -11.64 3.29 10.28
CA ILE A 41 -11.42 3.34 8.83
C ILE A 41 -12.58 2.71 8.07
N THR A 42 -13.11 1.59 8.53
CA THR A 42 -14.26 0.93 7.90
C THR A 42 -15.46 1.88 7.85
N GLN A 43 -15.69 2.64 8.91
CA GLN A 43 -16.78 3.60 8.99
C GLN A 43 -16.61 4.78 8.03
N TYR A 44 -15.38 5.34 7.93
CA TYR A 44 -15.16 6.61 7.24
C TYR A 44 -14.50 6.50 5.86
N GLN A 45 -14.06 5.31 5.43
CA GLN A 45 -13.34 5.16 4.16
C GLN A 45 -14.14 5.59 2.92
N ALA A 46 -15.45 5.44 2.94
CA ALA A 46 -16.31 5.83 1.81
C ALA A 46 -16.26 7.35 1.60
N ASP A 47 -16.48 8.12 2.65
CA ASP A 47 -16.44 9.59 2.61
C ASP A 47 -15.05 10.11 2.29
N TRP A 48 -14.00 9.43 2.79
CA TRP A 48 -12.61 9.74 2.45
C TRP A 48 -12.33 9.56 0.96
N ARG A 49 -12.80 8.46 0.36
CA ARG A 49 -12.66 8.21 -1.10
C ARG A 49 -13.41 9.25 -1.91
N GLU A 50 -14.64 9.55 -1.54
CA GLU A 50 -15.46 10.57 -2.22
C GLU A 50 -14.78 11.93 -2.15
N SER A 51 -14.28 12.35 -1.00
CA SER A 51 -13.56 13.61 -0.82
C SER A 51 -12.33 13.72 -1.73
N ILE A 52 -11.54 12.65 -1.85
CA ILE A 52 -10.37 12.62 -2.75
C ILE A 52 -10.80 12.67 -4.21
N ALA A 53 -11.86 11.94 -4.59
CA ALA A 53 -12.37 11.93 -5.94
C ALA A 53 -12.85 13.34 -6.37
N GLN A 54 -13.63 14.01 -5.53
CA GLN A 54 -14.10 15.37 -5.77
C GLN A 54 -12.96 16.38 -5.84
N ALA A 55 -11.97 16.31 -4.93
CA ALA A 55 -10.80 17.17 -4.98
C ALA A 55 -10.02 16.98 -6.29
N THR A 56 -9.84 15.72 -6.72
CA THR A 56 -9.15 15.40 -7.98
C THR A 56 -9.88 15.99 -9.19
N LEU A 57 -11.20 15.81 -9.27
CA LEU A 57 -12.03 16.35 -10.35
C LEU A 57 -12.04 17.88 -10.37
N ALA A 58 -11.97 18.51 -9.21
CA ALA A 58 -11.92 19.97 -9.07
C ALA A 58 -10.50 20.56 -9.25
N GLY A 59 -9.47 19.74 -9.49
CA GLY A 59 -8.09 20.20 -9.60
C GLY A 59 -7.47 20.68 -8.27
N VAL A 60 -8.02 20.27 -7.13
CA VAL A 60 -7.53 20.62 -5.80
C VAL A 60 -6.49 19.60 -5.35
N PRO A 61 -5.23 19.99 -5.12
CA PRO A 61 -4.18 19.06 -4.71
C PRO A 61 -4.36 18.63 -3.25
N CYS A 62 -4.42 17.32 -3.00
CA CYS A 62 -4.49 16.75 -1.66
C CYS A 62 -3.53 15.55 -1.49
N PRO A 63 -2.21 15.75 -1.69
CA PRO A 63 -1.22 14.67 -1.81
C PRO A 63 -1.15 13.80 -0.55
N ALA A 64 -1.27 14.37 0.64
CA ALA A 64 -1.23 13.60 1.89
C ALA A 64 -2.42 12.64 2.00
N MET A 65 -3.63 13.09 1.70
CA MET A 65 -4.83 12.26 1.74
C MET A 65 -4.79 11.16 0.66
N MET A 66 -4.36 11.50 -0.55
CA MET A 66 -4.21 10.55 -1.67
C MET A 66 -3.18 9.47 -1.33
N SER A 67 -2.01 9.86 -0.81
CA SER A 67 -0.95 8.93 -0.42
C SER A 67 -1.40 7.99 0.70
N ALA A 68 -2.08 8.50 1.70
CA ALA A 68 -2.60 7.70 2.81
C ALA A 68 -3.65 6.68 2.34
N LEU A 69 -4.55 7.07 1.42
CA LEU A 69 -5.52 6.15 0.83
C LEU A 69 -4.84 5.06 0.00
N SER A 70 -3.86 5.43 -0.82
CA SER A 70 -3.06 4.47 -1.60
C SER A 70 -2.31 3.49 -0.71
N TYR A 71 -1.77 3.95 0.42
CA TYR A 71 -1.15 3.08 1.42
C TYR A 71 -2.16 2.09 2.01
N TYR A 72 -3.31 2.58 2.46
CA TYR A 72 -4.37 1.74 3.01
C TYR A 72 -4.82 0.67 2.02
N ASP A 73 -5.10 1.05 0.77
CA ASP A 73 -5.51 0.11 -0.26
C ASP A 73 -4.41 -0.90 -0.61
N SER A 74 -3.16 -0.45 -0.67
CA SER A 74 -2.03 -1.34 -0.92
C SER A 74 -1.82 -2.35 0.21
N TYR A 75 -1.94 -1.91 1.46
CA TYR A 75 -1.72 -2.75 2.63
C TYR A 75 -2.72 -3.93 2.72
N ARG A 76 -3.97 -3.72 2.32
CA ARG A 76 -5.04 -4.73 2.35
C ARG A 76 -5.16 -5.54 1.05
N THR A 77 -4.33 -5.27 0.04
CA THR A 77 -4.39 -5.94 -1.26
C THR A 77 -3.31 -7.01 -1.37
N ALA A 78 -3.72 -8.27 -1.43
CA ALA A 78 -2.81 -9.41 -1.50
C ALA A 78 -1.96 -9.43 -2.78
N VAL A 79 -2.53 -9.00 -3.91
CA VAL A 79 -1.83 -8.91 -5.20
C VAL A 79 -2.00 -7.49 -5.74
N LEU A 80 -0.95 -6.71 -5.67
CA LEU A 80 -0.96 -5.32 -6.14
C LEU A 80 -1.03 -5.23 -7.67
N PRO A 81 -1.65 -4.18 -8.24
CA PRO A 81 -1.74 -3.96 -9.68
C PRO A 81 -0.40 -3.41 -10.24
N ALA A 82 0.69 -4.16 -10.05
CA ALA A 82 2.04 -3.76 -10.39
C ALA A 82 2.59 -4.42 -11.67
N ASN A 83 1.75 -5.09 -12.45
CA ASN A 83 2.17 -5.85 -13.62
C ASN A 83 2.87 -4.99 -14.67
N LEU A 84 2.31 -3.81 -14.96
CA LEU A 84 2.92 -2.88 -15.93
C LEU A 84 4.28 -2.38 -15.46
N LEU A 85 4.41 -2.03 -14.18
CA LEU A 85 5.67 -1.60 -13.59
C LEU A 85 6.72 -2.71 -13.65
N GLN A 86 6.34 -3.94 -13.30
CA GLN A 86 7.27 -5.08 -13.35
C GLN A 86 7.61 -5.47 -14.79
N GLY A 87 6.67 -5.37 -15.72
CA GLY A 87 6.91 -5.54 -17.15
C GLY A 87 7.91 -4.51 -17.70
N GLN A 88 7.77 -3.24 -17.31
CA GLN A 88 8.70 -2.19 -17.67
C GLN A 88 10.12 -2.46 -17.12
N ARG A 89 10.24 -2.91 -15.88
CA ARG A 89 11.52 -3.27 -15.28
C ARG A 89 12.18 -4.45 -15.99
N ASP A 90 11.39 -5.43 -16.41
CA ASP A 90 11.88 -6.56 -17.19
C ASP A 90 12.32 -6.11 -18.60
N TYR A 91 11.60 -5.19 -19.21
CA TYR A 91 11.91 -4.62 -20.53
C TYR A 91 13.28 -3.93 -20.59
N PHE A 92 13.55 -2.98 -19.67
CA PHE A 92 14.77 -2.19 -19.75
C PHE A 92 15.99 -2.77 -19.01
N GLY A 93 15.80 -3.76 -18.13
CA GLY A 93 16.88 -4.26 -17.29
C GLY A 93 16.85 -5.76 -17.00
N ALA A 94 16.00 -6.53 -17.67
CA ALA A 94 15.82 -7.97 -17.45
C ALA A 94 15.64 -8.32 -15.94
N HIS A 95 14.91 -7.47 -15.21
CA HIS A 95 14.72 -7.64 -13.77
C HIS A 95 13.84 -8.82 -13.39
N THR A 96 13.32 -9.52 -14.41
CA THR A 96 12.49 -10.72 -14.26
C THR A 96 11.18 -10.46 -13.51
N TYR A 97 10.27 -11.41 -13.58
CA TYR A 97 9.00 -11.38 -12.84
C TYR A 97 8.59 -12.78 -12.44
N GLN A 98 7.67 -12.88 -11.49
CA GLN A 98 7.02 -14.13 -11.13
C GLN A 98 5.59 -14.10 -11.70
N ARG A 99 5.08 -15.26 -12.09
CA ARG A 99 3.71 -15.41 -12.56
C ARG A 99 2.81 -15.94 -11.45
N VAL A 100 1.60 -15.40 -11.36
CA VAL A 100 0.59 -15.86 -10.37
C VAL A 100 0.02 -17.22 -10.71
N ASP A 101 0.10 -17.66 -11.98
CA ASP A 101 -0.37 -18.96 -12.48
C ASP A 101 0.74 -20.04 -12.46
N LYS A 102 1.88 -19.75 -11.86
CA LYS A 102 3.03 -20.66 -11.76
C LYS A 102 3.50 -20.77 -10.31
N PRO A 103 4.25 -21.83 -9.95
CA PRO A 103 4.80 -21.97 -8.62
C PRO A 103 5.59 -20.75 -8.17
N ALA A 104 5.40 -20.34 -6.92
CA ALA A 104 6.12 -19.21 -6.33
C ALA A 104 7.65 -19.41 -6.40
N GLY A 105 8.38 -18.32 -6.56
CA GLY A 105 9.83 -18.31 -6.67
C GLY A 105 10.38 -18.60 -8.07
N LYS A 106 9.55 -19.12 -8.99
CA LYS A 106 9.98 -19.31 -10.39
C LYS A 106 9.96 -17.99 -11.13
N LYS A 107 11.12 -17.56 -11.62
CA LYS A 107 11.30 -16.29 -12.34
C LYS A 107 11.25 -16.47 -13.83
N TYR A 108 10.76 -15.45 -14.52
CA TYR A 108 10.60 -15.40 -15.97
C TYR A 108 11.14 -14.08 -16.50
N HIS A 109 11.58 -14.11 -17.76
CA HIS A 109 11.97 -12.96 -18.58
C HIS A 109 11.33 -13.07 -19.95
N ILE A 110 10.96 -11.95 -20.54
CA ILE A 110 10.53 -11.87 -21.95
C ILE A 110 11.70 -11.36 -22.76
N GLU A 111 12.03 -12.04 -23.88
CA GLU A 111 12.97 -11.52 -24.87
C GLU A 111 12.28 -10.40 -25.67
N TRP A 112 12.38 -9.19 -25.19
CA TRP A 112 11.65 -8.04 -25.70
C TRP A 112 12.12 -7.56 -27.07
N SER A 113 13.37 -7.88 -27.45
CA SER A 113 13.97 -7.59 -28.76
C SER A 113 13.46 -8.52 -29.86
N ASP A 114 12.99 -9.72 -29.52
CA ASP A 114 12.42 -10.68 -30.45
C ASP A 114 10.95 -10.28 -30.77
N PRO A 115 10.56 -10.13 -32.03
CA PRO A 115 9.17 -9.85 -32.43
C PRO A 115 8.16 -10.87 -31.89
N ALA A 116 8.54 -12.14 -31.69
CA ALA A 116 7.71 -13.18 -31.10
C ALA A 116 7.61 -13.07 -29.57
N ARG A 117 8.50 -12.28 -28.94
CA ARG A 117 8.54 -12.04 -27.48
C ARG A 117 8.45 -13.33 -26.65
N PRO A 118 9.32 -14.32 -26.91
CA PRO A 118 9.25 -15.58 -26.17
C PRO A 118 9.53 -15.36 -24.69
N GLN A 119 8.78 -16.08 -23.86
CA GLN A 119 8.97 -16.07 -22.41
C GLN A 119 9.83 -17.25 -22.00
N THR A 120 10.91 -17.00 -21.30
CA THR A 120 11.82 -18.01 -20.79
C THR A 120 11.80 -18.06 -19.27
N ALA A 121 11.86 -19.27 -18.72
CA ALA A 121 12.06 -19.46 -17.28
C ALA A 121 13.54 -19.34 -16.95
N ILE A 122 13.88 -18.48 -16.01
CA ILE A 122 15.26 -18.33 -15.55
C ILE A 122 15.58 -19.48 -14.59
N LYS A 123 16.57 -20.27 -14.94
CA LYS A 123 17.15 -21.26 -14.01
C LYS A 123 18.02 -20.50 -12.99
N LYS A 124 17.84 -20.81 -11.72
CA LYS A 124 18.78 -20.36 -10.69
C LYS A 124 20.13 -21.02 -10.87
#